data_3abc69f5d222ac42f3fa34a6a1dc1efd
#
_entry.id   3abc69f5d222ac42f3fa34a6a1dc1efd
#
_cell.length_a   1.000
_cell.length_b   1.000
_cell.length_c   1.000
_cell.angle_alpha   90.00
_cell.angle_beta   90.00
_cell.angle_gamma   90.00
#
_symmetry.space_group_name_H-M   'P 1'
#
loop_
_entity.id
_entity.type
_entity.pdbx_description
1 polymer ?
#
loop_
_entity_poly.entity_id
_entity_poly.type
_entity_poly.pdbx_seq_one_letter_code
_entity_poly.pdbx_strand_id
1 'polypeptide(L)'
;MQSSNSKNLRWYGVITLFVIVAISYVDRINIAVLITDKAFLDHVGIAAGDRVRQGFLATAFMLGYGVSAFVLTPFCSALFGVRRSLVYGLVLWGVVTWASPLFHSYGLLLASRILLGVSEGPLFSLASAYIKAHFRNDENGKPNAFVNMGTGLGLAVGYPLVGYLLTQFAWDTSFHVLGVMNIALGIPLVLAFVRMPPAHADGVKPSSFGEAMARVGGIVRGALHTRHLFLITLLTSAALAYLWGSSNWLPTYLREARGFSLREMGWLASLPQYATVLAVFVGGVLIDKVGRERVPFIFMGASAGVALSVLMAINARDPYAAACCLVAANFFWGLQSPAIPSTVQYCSRPEHTASAFGVTNGAGSLVAGFMPVLMGGVIAAVSHGSAASASAGSAVSSAASASGFFAGFALLIGTQVVVFACGLLLWLRDRARGVDAVSGSQLS
;
A
#
# COMPACT_ATOMS: atom_id res chain seq x y z
N MET A 1 -17.80 -36.69 7.72
CA MET A 1 -16.43 -36.50 7.25
C MET A 1 -16.27 -35.50 6.09
N GLN A 2 -17.23 -35.32 5.18
CA GLN A 2 -17.15 -34.34 4.07
C GLN A 2 -17.15 -32.86 4.52
N SER A 3 -17.77 -32.49 5.65
CA SER A 3 -17.87 -31.08 6.10
C SER A 3 -16.56 -30.51 6.68
N SER A 4 -15.71 -31.36 7.27
CA SER A 4 -14.42 -30.93 7.84
C SER A 4 -13.38 -30.63 6.74
N ASN A 5 -13.36 -31.43 5.68
CA ASN A 5 -12.43 -31.29 4.58
C ASN A 5 -12.70 -30.02 3.74
N SER A 6 -13.97 -29.61 3.61
CA SER A 6 -14.36 -28.39 2.92
C SER A 6 -13.99 -27.11 3.72
N LYS A 7 -14.06 -27.17 5.05
CA LYS A 7 -13.68 -26.07 5.94
C LYS A 7 -12.17 -25.79 5.90
N ASN A 8 -11.34 -26.82 5.80
CA ASN A 8 -9.89 -26.65 5.71
C ASN A 8 -9.48 -26.13 4.33
N LEU A 9 -10.15 -26.57 3.25
CA LEU A 9 -9.81 -26.18 1.89
C LEU A 9 -9.99 -24.67 1.64
N ARG A 10 -11.00 -24.02 2.25
CA ARG A 10 -11.21 -22.56 2.15
C ARG A 10 -10.06 -21.75 2.77
N TRP A 11 -9.45 -22.26 3.86
CA TRP A 11 -8.31 -21.60 4.52
C TRP A 11 -7.02 -21.77 3.71
N TYR A 12 -6.81 -22.88 2.99
CA TYR A 12 -5.67 -23.01 2.07
C TYR A 12 -5.72 -21.96 0.95
N GLY A 13 -6.92 -21.61 0.46
CA GLY A 13 -7.08 -20.50 -0.48
C GLY A 13 -6.73 -19.14 0.16
N VAL A 14 -7.12 -18.90 1.41
CA VAL A 14 -6.74 -17.68 2.15
C VAL A 14 -5.22 -17.61 2.35
N ILE A 15 -4.58 -18.72 2.73
CA ILE A 15 -3.11 -18.81 2.87
C ILE A 15 -2.43 -18.54 1.52
N THR A 16 -2.97 -19.09 0.44
CA THR A 16 -2.47 -18.81 -0.92
C THR A 16 -2.54 -17.32 -1.24
N LEU A 17 -3.67 -16.68 -0.99
CA LEU A 17 -3.84 -15.24 -1.22
C LEU A 17 -2.89 -14.41 -0.34
N PHE A 18 -2.69 -14.79 0.91
CA PHE A 18 -1.70 -14.18 1.80
C PHE A 18 -0.27 -14.27 1.22
N VAL A 19 0.14 -15.45 0.74
CA VAL A 19 1.47 -15.64 0.13
C VAL A 19 1.63 -14.78 -1.12
N ILE A 20 0.62 -14.74 -1.99
CA ILE A 20 0.64 -13.92 -3.20
C ILE A 20 0.74 -12.44 -2.86
N VAL A 21 -0.04 -11.97 -1.87
CA VAL A 21 0.05 -10.58 -1.40
C VAL A 21 1.43 -10.30 -0.81
N ALA A 22 2.02 -11.22 -0.04
CA ALA A 22 3.35 -11.03 0.50
C ALA A 22 4.40 -10.90 -0.61
N ILE A 23 4.38 -11.76 -1.64
CA ILE A 23 5.30 -11.68 -2.78
C ILE A 23 5.09 -10.36 -3.54
N SER A 24 3.84 -9.94 -3.77
CA SER A 24 3.50 -8.65 -4.39
C SER A 24 4.18 -7.48 -3.69
N TYR A 25 4.15 -7.47 -2.37
CA TYR A 25 4.75 -6.38 -1.61
C TYR A 25 6.29 -6.43 -1.58
N VAL A 26 6.89 -7.62 -1.70
CA VAL A 26 8.34 -7.73 -1.94
C VAL A 26 8.72 -7.14 -3.29
N ASP A 27 7.95 -7.41 -4.36
CA ASP A 27 8.15 -6.81 -5.69
C ASP A 27 8.04 -5.27 -5.67
N ARG A 28 7.08 -4.75 -4.92
CA ARG A 28 6.89 -3.29 -4.81
C ARG A 28 8.08 -2.61 -4.17
N ILE A 29 8.65 -3.22 -3.11
CA ILE A 29 9.77 -2.64 -2.38
C ILE A 29 11.12 -2.83 -3.07
N ASN A 30 11.21 -3.76 -4.03
CA ASN A 30 12.42 -4.02 -4.79
C ASN A 30 13.02 -2.73 -5.37
N ILE A 31 12.21 -1.93 -6.06
CA ILE A 31 12.65 -0.63 -6.61
C ILE A 31 13.15 0.33 -5.53
N ALA A 32 12.51 0.37 -4.35
CA ALA A 32 12.93 1.26 -3.28
C ALA A 32 14.33 0.92 -2.73
N VAL A 33 14.73 -0.36 -2.81
CA VAL A 33 16.09 -0.79 -2.48
C VAL A 33 17.03 -0.54 -3.66
N LEU A 34 16.63 -0.87 -4.89
CA LEU A 34 17.46 -0.75 -6.09
C LEU A 34 17.85 0.69 -6.43
N ILE A 35 17.01 1.70 -6.16
CA ILE A 35 17.38 3.11 -6.34
C ILE A 35 18.55 3.57 -5.44
N THR A 36 18.97 2.75 -4.48
CA THR A 36 20.18 2.98 -3.67
C THR A 36 21.45 2.39 -4.30
N ASP A 37 21.31 1.59 -5.37
CA ASP A 37 22.41 0.92 -6.05
C ASP A 37 22.85 1.68 -7.31
N LYS A 38 24.15 1.99 -7.38
CA LYS A 38 24.70 2.77 -8.50
C LYS A 38 24.64 2.00 -9.81
N ALA A 39 24.92 0.68 -9.79
CA ALA A 39 24.94 -0.12 -11.02
C ALA A 39 23.55 -0.20 -11.65
N PHE A 40 22.50 -0.30 -10.84
CA PHE A 40 21.12 -0.21 -11.32
C PHE A 40 20.82 1.16 -11.93
N LEU A 41 21.18 2.25 -11.25
CA LEU A 41 20.91 3.61 -11.73
C LEU A 41 21.65 3.89 -13.06
N ASP A 42 22.91 3.48 -13.17
CA ASP A 42 23.70 3.62 -14.38
C ASP A 42 23.11 2.81 -15.55
N HIS A 43 22.62 1.58 -15.27
CA HIS A 43 21.99 0.72 -16.28
C HIS A 43 20.75 1.35 -16.93
N VAL A 44 19.91 2.00 -16.13
CA VAL A 44 18.66 2.62 -16.61
C VAL A 44 18.82 4.09 -17.00
N GLY A 45 20.02 4.64 -16.89
CA GLY A 45 20.33 6.02 -17.25
C GLY A 45 19.72 7.05 -16.31
N ILE A 46 19.72 6.77 -15.00
CA ILE A 46 19.24 7.69 -13.96
C ILE A 46 20.45 8.22 -13.18
N ALA A 47 20.64 9.54 -13.15
CA ALA A 47 21.65 10.12 -12.29
C ALA A 47 21.34 9.88 -10.81
N ALA A 48 22.36 9.62 -9.98
CA ALA A 48 22.18 9.36 -8.55
C ALA A 48 21.45 10.50 -7.81
N GLY A 49 21.60 11.75 -8.26
CA GLY A 49 20.89 12.93 -7.73
C GLY A 49 19.49 13.15 -8.31
N ASP A 50 19.07 12.41 -9.33
CA ASP A 50 17.75 12.58 -9.97
C ASP A 50 16.65 11.89 -9.19
N ARG A 51 16.32 12.46 -8.02
CA ARG A 51 15.31 11.93 -7.09
C ARG A 51 13.90 11.92 -7.67
N VAL A 52 13.63 12.81 -8.62
CA VAL A 52 12.33 12.88 -9.30
C VAL A 52 12.13 11.63 -10.15
N ARG A 53 13.09 11.27 -11.00
CA ARG A 53 13.02 10.04 -11.81
C ARG A 53 13.01 8.79 -10.94
N GLN A 54 13.79 8.75 -9.87
CA GLN A 54 13.78 7.65 -8.90
C GLN A 54 12.40 7.46 -8.26
N GLY A 55 11.79 8.54 -7.76
CA GLY A 55 10.45 8.49 -7.15
C GLY A 55 9.36 8.13 -8.16
N PHE A 56 9.53 8.57 -9.42
CA PHE A 56 8.55 8.29 -10.48
C PHE A 56 8.46 6.80 -10.86
N LEU A 57 9.48 5.99 -10.59
CA LEU A 57 9.41 4.52 -10.75
C LEU A 57 8.33 3.89 -9.85
N ALA A 58 8.21 4.36 -8.61
CA ALA A 58 7.15 3.91 -7.70
C ALA A 58 5.78 4.50 -8.10
N THR A 59 5.75 5.77 -8.48
CA THR A 59 4.53 6.46 -8.96
C THR A 59 3.95 5.78 -10.19
N ALA A 60 4.78 5.41 -11.18
CA ALA A 60 4.35 4.71 -12.39
C ALA A 60 3.62 3.40 -12.08
N PHE A 61 4.14 2.62 -11.13
CA PHE A 61 3.46 1.42 -10.65
C PHE A 61 2.09 1.76 -10.02
N MET A 62 2.03 2.76 -9.16
CA MET A 62 0.79 3.15 -8.49
C MET A 62 -0.29 3.67 -9.44
N LEU A 63 0.11 4.36 -10.51
CA LEU A 63 -0.82 4.78 -11.56
C LEU A 63 -1.46 3.57 -12.26
N GLY A 64 -0.64 2.60 -12.69
CA GLY A 64 -1.14 1.36 -13.28
C GLY A 64 -2.04 0.59 -12.33
N TYR A 65 -1.61 0.44 -11.08
CA TYR A 65 -2.36 -0.25 -10.02
C TYR A 65 -3.72 0.42 -9.74
N GLY A 66 -3.74 1.72 -9.48
CA GLY A 66 -4.96 2.44 -9.10
C GLY A 66 -6.00 2.44 -10.21
N VAL A 67 -5.58 2.68 -11.46
CA VAL A 67 -6.49 2.62 -12.62
C VAL A 67 -7.04 1.20 -12.81
N SER A 68 -6.19 0.18 -12.75
CA SER A 68 -6.61 -1.19 -12.99
C SER A 68 -7.47 -1.75 -11.85
N ALA A 69 -7.17 -1.41 -10.61
CA ALA A 69 -7.99 -1.79 -9.46
C ALA A 69 -9.44 -1.32 -9.61
N PHE A 70 -9.63 -0.14 -10.17
CA PHE A 70 -10.95 0.44 -10.41
C PHE A 70 -11.62 -0.10 -11.67
N VAL A 71 -10.89 -0.11 -12.81
CA VAL A 71 -11.45 -0.41 -14.13
C VAL A 71 -11.46 -1.91 -14.44
N LEU A 72 -10.34 -2.62 -14.20
CA LEU A 72 -10.20 -4.02 -14.62
C LEU A 72 -10.85 -5.01 -13.66
N THR A 73 -10.95 -4.70 -12.37
CA THR A 73 -11.52 -5.64 -11.37
C THR A 73 -12.92 -6.16 -11.75
N PRO A 74 -13.88 -5.31 -12.16
CA PRO A 74 -15.20 -5.78 -12.57
C PRO A 74 -15.14 -6.73 -13.78
N PHE A 75 -14.28 -6.41 -14.76
CA PHE A 75 -14.10 -7.26 -15.95
C PHE A 75 -13.42 -8.59 -15.61
N CYS A 76 -12.39 -8.57 -14.77
CA CYS A 76 -11.72 -9.78 -14.31
C CYS A 76 -12.70 -10.74 -13.63
N SER A 77 -13.52 -10.23 -12.72
CA SER A 77 -14.49 -11.04 -12.00
C SER A 77 -15.64 -11.53 -12.89
N ALA A 78 -16.12 -10.69 -13.82
CA ALA A 78 -17.25 -10.99 -14.68
C ALA A 78 -16.92 -11.95 -15.85
N LEU A 79 -15.73 -11.76 -16.48
CA LEU A 79 -15.37 -12.48 -17.72
C LEU A 79 -14.54 -13.74 -17.46
N PHE A 80 -13.57 -13.67 -16.55
CA PHE A 80 -12.60 -14.76 -16.33
C PHE A 80 -12.83 -15.52 -15.02
N GLY A 81 -13.52 -14.91 -14.07
CA GLY A 81 -13.63 -15.41 -12.70
C GLY A 81 -12.34 -15.27 -11.90
N VAL A 82 -12.44 -15.42 -10.57
CA VAL A 82 -11.34 -15.14 -9.62
C VAL A 82 -10.07 -15.94 -9.94
N ARG A 83 -10.19 -17.26 -10.10
CA ARG A 83 -9.03 -18.14 -10.28
C ARG A 83 -8.22 -17.84 -11.54
N ARG A 84 -8.90 -17.70 -12.69
CA ARG A 84 -8.24 -17.43 -13.98
C ARG A 84 -7.62 -16.04 -14.00
N SER A 85 -8.32 -15.04 -13.46
CA SER A 85 -7.80 -13.67 -13.37
C SER A 85 -6.55 -13.60 -12.51
N LEU A 86 -6.48 -14.32 -11.38
CA LEU A 86 -5.27 -14.40 -10.57
C LEU A 86 -4.12 -15.08 -11.33
N VAL A 87 -4.38 -16.16 -12.07
CA VAL A 87 -3.34 -16.83 -12.87
C VAL A 87 -2.81 -15.91 -13.97
N TYR A 88 -3.70 -15.25 -14.73
CA TYR A 88 -3.28 -14.32 -15.78
C TYR A 88 -2.50 -13.13 -15.22
N GLY A 89 -2.96 -12.58 -14.07
CA GLY A 89 -2.23 -11.54 -13.36
C GLY A 89 -0.82 -11.99 -12.96
N LEU A 90 -0.69 -13.19 -12.35
CA LEU A 90 0.59 -13.75 -11.91
C LEU A 90 1.55 -14.03 -13.08
N VAL A 91 1.03 -14.53 -14.22
CA VAL A 91 1.86 -14.74 -15.43
C VAL A 91 2.40 -13.40 -15.94
N LEU A 92 1.50 -12.41 -16.17
CA LEU A 92 1.91 -11.11 -16.67
C LEU A 92 2.88 -10.42 -15.70
N TRP A 93 2.56 -10.42 -14.43
CA TRP A 93 3.37 -9.85 -13.37
C TRP A 93 4.75 -10.53 -13.27
N GLY A 94 4.80 -11.90 -13.20
CA GLY A 94 6.06 -12.61 -13.11
C GLY A 94 6.95 -12.43 -14.34
N VAL A 95 6.38 -12.43 -15.55
CA VAL A 95 7.11 -12.19 -16.80
C VAL A 95 7.65 -10.76 -16.86
N VAL A 96 6.84 -9.75 -16.54
CA VAL A 96 7.25 -8.34 -16.55
C VAL A 96 8.34 -8.09 -15.51
N THR A 97 8.20 -8.65 -14.30
CA THR A 97 9.25 -8.54 -13.26
C THR A 97 10.55 -9.19 -13.75
N TRP A 98 10.48 -10.44 -14.22
CA TRP A 98 11.68 -11.17 -14.68
C TRP A 98 12.37 -10.47 -15.87
N ALA A 99 11.62 -9.87 -16.80
CA ALA A 99 12.15 -9.20 -17.98
C ALA A 99 12.65 -7.77 -17.70
N SER A 100 12.34 -7.18 -16.53
CA SER A 100 12.70 -5.79 -16.22
C SER A 100 14.19 -5.46 -16.37
N PRO A 101 15.17 -6.35 -16.04
CA PRO A 101 16.60 -6.08 -16.29
C PRO A 101 16.99 -5.97 -17.75
N LEU A 102 16.18 -6.48 -18.68
CA LEU A 102 16.45 -6.37 -20.13
C LEU A 102 16.15 -4.98 -20.67
N PHE A 103 15.53 -4.10 -19.87
CA PHE A 103 15.16 -2.76 -20.29
C PHE A 103 16.29 -1.75 -19.98
N HIS A 104 17.07 -1.41 -20.99
CA HIS A 104 18.20 -0.47 -20.89
C HIS A 104 17.79 1.01 -20.92
N SER A 105 16.50 1.32 -20.87
CA SER A 105 16.04 2.69 -20.87
C SER A 105 15.04 2.96 -19.76
N TYR A 106 15.13 4.15 -19.20
CA TYR A 106 14.19 4.64 -18.20
C TYR A 106 12.73 4.53 -18.64
N GLY A 107 12.43 4.89 -19.91
CA GLY A 107 11.06 4.83 -20.45
C GLY A 107 10.50 3.41 -20.50
N LEU A 108 11.29 2.42 -20.90
CA LEU A 108 10.88 1.01 -20.91
C LEU A 108 10.69 0.47 -19.49
N LEU A 109 11.57 0.85 -18.56
CA LEU A 109 11.40 0.49 -17.17
C LEU A 109 10.13 1.10 -16.58
N LEU A 110 9.80 2.37 -16.87
CA LEU A 110 8.54 2.99 -16.48
C LEU A 110 7.33 2.23 -17.04
N ALA A 111 7.36 1.88 -18.32
CA ALA A 111 6.29 1.11 -18.95
C ALA A 111 6.11 -0.25 -18.25
N SER A 112 7.21 -0.93 -17.90
CA SER A 112 7.15 -2.18 -17.14
C SER A 112 6.53 -1.98 -15.76
N ARG A 113 6.83 -0.87 -15.06
CA ARG A 113 6.24 -0.53 -13.75
C ARG A 113 4.74 -0.27 -13.85
N ILE A 114 4.28 0.46 -14.87
CA ILE A 114 2.85 0.65 -15.13
C ILE A 114 2.18 -0.70 -15.41
N LEU A 115 2.75 -1.53 -16.28
CA LEU A 115 2.20 -2.84 -16.64
C LEU A 115 2.15 -3.80 -15.44
N LEU A 116 3.18 -3.75 -14.58
CA LEU A 116 3.19 -4.48 -13.32
C LEU A 116 2.05 -4.02 -12.41
N GLY A 117 1.86 -2.71 -12.24
CA GLY A 117 0.74 -2.14 -11.48
C GLY A 117 -0.61 -2.59 -12.05
N VAL A 118 -0.77 -2.56 -13.37
CA VAL A 118 -2.00 -3.04 -14.05
C VAL A 118 -2.27 -4.51 -13.74
N SER A 119 -1.26 -5.37 -13.73
CA SER A 119 -1.41 -6.81 -13.46
C SER A 119 -1.78 -7.11 -12.00
N GLU A 120 -1.34 -6.28 -11.05
CA GLU A 120 -1.57 -6.46 -9.61
C GLU A 120 -2.86 -5.80 -9.10
N GLY A 121 -3.36 -4.74 -9.77
CA GLY A 121 -4.48 -3.94 -9.28
C GLY A 121 -5.72 -4.72 -8.86
N PRO A 122 -6.19 -5.72 -9.60
CA PRO A 122 -7.34 -6.53 -9.24
C PRO A 122 -7.13 -7.46 -8.03
N LEU A 123 -5.89 -7.72 -7.58
CA LEU A 123 -5.54 -8.75 -6.60
C LEU A 123 -6.40 -8.70 -5.33
N PHE A 124 -6.46 -7.55 -4.65
CA PHE A 124 -7.20 -7.43 -3.39
C PHE A 124 -8.71 -7.57 -3.57
N SER A 125 -9.24 -7.07 -4.68
CA SER A 125 -10.67 -7.20 -5.00
C SER A 125 -11.04 -8.66 -5.29
N LEU A 126 -10.19 -9.39 -6.00
CA LEU A 126 -10.36 -10.82 -6.27
C LEU A 126 -10.21 -11.66 -4.98
N ALA A 127 -9.27 -11.28 -4.10
CA ALA A 127 -9.13 -11.90 -2.77
C ALA A 127 -10.39 -11.67 -1.93
N SER A 128 -10.93 -10.46 -1.92
CA SER A 128 -12.19 -10.14 -1.22
C SER A 128 -13.37 -10.93 -1.78
N ALA A 129 -13.46 -11.08 -3.11
CA ALA A 129 -14.49 -11.91 -3.75
C ALA A 129 -14.36 -13.38 -3.35
N TYR A 130 -13.14 -13.92 -3.29
CA TYR A 130 -12.89 -15.26 -2.79
C TYR A 130 -13.38 -15.45 -1.35
N ILE A 131 -13.01 -14.54 -0.47
CA ILE A 131 -13.39 -14.59 0.95
C ILE A 131 -14.91 -14.53 1.10
N LYS A 132 -15.58 -13.60 0.41
CA LYS A 132 -17.03 -13.45 0.45
C LYS A 132 -17.77 -14.70 -0.05
N ALA A 133 -17.21 -15.43 -1.00
CA ALA A 133 -17.80 -16.66 -1.54
C ALA A 133 -17.67 -17.89 -0.61
N HIS A 134 -16.66 -17.89 0.29
CA HIS A 134 -16.34 -19.05 1.12
C HIS A 134 -16.65 -18.87 2.61
N PHE A 135 -16.78 -17.63 3.09
CA PHE A 135 -16.99 -17.31 4.50
C PHE A 135 -18.28 -16.56 4.67
N ARG A 136 -18.97 -16.81 5.78
CA ARG A 136 -20.17 -16.07 6.16
C ARG A 136 -19.79 -14.63 6.53
N ASN A 137 -20.77 -13.73 6.52
CA ASN A 137 -20.53 -12.31 6.84
C ASN A 137 -19.99 -12.10 8.27
N ASP A 138 -20.33 -12.99 9.19
CA ASP A 138 -19.85 -13.00 10.58
C ASP A 138 -18.45 -13.65 10.74
N GLU A 139 -17.94 -14.34 9.73
CA GLU A 139 -16.63 -14.99 9.71
C GLU A 139 -15.60 -14.28 8.82
N ASN A 140 -15.95 -13.19 8.17
CA ASN A 140 -15.11 -12.54 7.14
C ASN A 140 -13.91 -11.74 7.71
N GLY A 141 -13.97 -11.31 8.95
CA GLY A 141 -12.93 -10.47 9.56
C GLY A 141 -11.56 -11.16 9.60
N LYS A 142 -11.51 -12.38 10.11
CA LYS A 142 -10.26 -13.16 10.24
C LYS A 142 -9.57 -13.42 8.90
N PRO A 143 -10.23 -13.96 7.85
CA PRO A 143 -9.56 -14.20 6.57
C PRO A 143 -9.12 -12.91 5.87
N ASN A 144 -9.89 -11.82 5.96
CA ASN A 144 -9.48 -10.52 5.46
C ASN A 144 -8.23 -9.99 6.19
N ALA A 145 -8.23 -10.06 7.53
CA ALA A 145 -7.07 -9.67 8.32
C ALA A 145 -5.82 -10.49 7.94
N PHE A 146 -5.99 -11.81 7.77
CA PHE A 146 -4.89 -12.70 7.42
C PHE A 146 -4.29 -12.35 6.04
N VAL A 147 -5.11 -12.11 5.02
CA VAL A 147 -4.63 -11.67 3.70
C VAL A 147 -3.92 -10.32 3.79
N ASN A 148 -4.49 -9.37 4.54
CA ASN A 148 -3.88 -8.05 4.72
C ASN A 148 -2.54 -8.09 5.49
N MET A 149 -2.34 -9.03 6.41
CA MET A 149 -1.03 -9.22 7.06
C MET A 149 0.09 -9.53 6.05
N GLY A 150 -0.25 -10.11 4.88
CA GLY A 150 0.69 -10.33 3.79
C GLY A 150 1.37 -9.04 3.31
N THR A 151 0.70 -7.89 3.40
CA THR A 151 1.27 -6.59 3.02
C THR A 151 2.44 -6.21 3.92
N GLY A 152 2.23 -6.21 5.22
CA GLY A 152 3.27 -5.88 6.19
C GLY A 152 4.40 -6.91 6.19
N LEU A 153 4.07 -8.19 6.10
CA LEU A 153 5.09 -9.24 6.06
C LEU A 153 5.92 -9.18 4.78
N GLY A 154 5.28 -8.93 3.62
CA GLY A 154 5.97 -8.75 2.34
C GLY A 154 6.98 -7.61 2.39
N LEU A 155 6.59 -6.45 2.91
CA LEU A 155 7.50 -5.32 3.13
C LEU A 155 8.61 -5.69 4.12
N ALA A 156 8.27 -6.32 5.25
CA ALA A 156 9.22 -6.66 6.30
C ALA A 156 10.31 -7.64 5.82
N VAL A 157 9.93 -8.65 5.03
CA VAL A 157 10.85 -9.63 4.44
C VAL A 157 11.54 -9.07 3.20
N GLY A 158 10.87 -8.22 2.44
CA GLY A 158 11.36 -7.66 1.17
C GLY A 158 12.65 -6.87 1.34
N TYR A 159 12.73 -5.97 2.31
CA TYR A 159 13.94 -5.17 2.52
C TYR A 159 15.20 -6.01 2.77
N PRO A 160 15.24 -6.93 3.76
CA PRO A 160 16.42 -7.75 3.99
C PRO A 160 16.68 -8.74 2.84
N LEU A 161 15.64 -9.27 2.20
CA LEU A 161 15.80 -10.18 1.07
C LEU A 161 16.47 -9.49 -0.12
N VAL A 162 15.94 -8.34 -0.57
CA VAL A 162 16.52 -7.59 -1.69
C VAL A 162 17.89 -7.04 -1.32
N GLY A 163 18.07 -6.51 -0.10
CA GLY A 163 19.38 -6.08 0.39
C GLY A 163 20.41 -7.20 0.40
N TYR A 164 20.04 -8.43 0.80
CA TYR A 164 20.90 -9.61 0.74
C TYR A 164 21.25 -9.96 -0.71
N LEU A 165 20.27 -9.98 -1.62
CA LEU A 165 20.54 -10.28 -3.04
C LEU A 165 21.50 -9.25 -3.65
N LEU A 166 21.35 -7.96 -3.33
CA LEU A 166 22.25 -6.90 -3.77
C LEU A 166 23.68 -7.05 -3.23
N THR A 167 23.86 -7.56 -2.01
CA THR A 167 25.18 -7.72 -1.41
C THR A 167 25.93 -8.96 -1.88
N GLN A 168 25.21 -10.01 -2.28
CA GLN A 168 25.78 -11.29 -2.67
C GLN A 168 25.85 -11.47 -4.20
N PHE A 169 24.95 -10.81 -4.92
CA PHE A 169 24.77 -10.97 -6.36
C PHE A 169 24.65 -9.61 -7.05
N ALA A 170 24.40 -9.59 -8.35
CA ALA A 170 24.10 -8.37 -9.10
C ALA A 170 22.64 -7.89 -8.83
N TRP A 171 22.38 -6.61 -9.08
CA TRP A 171 21.07 -5.97 -8.84
C TRP A 171 19.91 -6.64 -9.61
N ASP A 172 20.17 -7.18 -10.82
CA ASP A 172 19.19 -7.87 -11.68
C ASP A 172 18.68 -9.18 -11.06
N THR A 173 19.49 -9.83 -10.21
CA THR A 173 19.14 -11.08 -9.55
C THR A 173 17.84 -10.95 -8.75
N SER A 174 17.58 -9.79 -8.14
CA SER A 174 16.35 -9.56 -7.39
C SER A 174 15.11 -9.66 -8.29
N PHE A 175 15.13 -9.10 -9.49
CA PHE A 175 14.05 -9.20 -10.46
C PHE A 175 13.83 -10.64 -10.95
N HIS A 176 14.92 -11.37 -11.24
CA HIS A 176 14.83 -12.75 -11.69
C HIS A 176 14.25 -13.67 -10.61
N VAL A 177 14.72 -13.54 -9.37
CA VAL A 177 14.21 -14.32 -8.24
C VAL A 177 12.73 -14.04 -8.01
N LEU A 178 12.32 -12.77 -7.97
CA LEU A 178 10.93 -12.38 -7.73
C LEU A 178 10.01 -12.79 -8.89
N GLY A 179 10.45 -12.62 -10.14
CA GLY A 179 9.68 -13.07 -11.31
C GLY A 179 9.46 -14.58 -11.30
N VAL A 180 10.49 -15.38 -10.97
CA VAL A 180 10.37 -16.83 -10.82
C VAL A 180 9.46 -17.19 -9.66
N MET A 181 9.56 -16.52 -8.50
CA MET A 181 8.70 -16.78 -7.35
C MET A 181 7.21 -16.57 -7.68
N ASN A 182 6.88 -15.52 -8.43
CA ASN A 182 5.50 -15.24 -8.84
C ASN A 182 4.93 -16.39 -9.70
N ILE A 183 5.72 -16.91 -10.63
CA ILE A 183 5.29 -17.98 -11.55
C ILE A 183 5.35 -19.34 -10.85
N ALA A 184 6.52 -19.71 -10.32
CA ALA A 184 6.79 -21.06 -9.81
C ALA A 184 6.10 -21.36 -8.48
N LEU A 185 5.85 -20.34 -7.65
CA LEU A 185 5.14 -20.52 -6.37
C LEU A 185 3.68 -20.06 -6.49
N GLY A 186 3.43 -18.86 -7.04
CA GLY A 186 2.10 -18.26 -7.07
C GLY A 186 1.09 -19.05 -7.92
N ILE A 187 1.46 -19.44 -9.15
CA ILE A 187 0.54 -20.14 -10.06
C ILE A 187 0.14 -21.52 -9.53
N PRO A 188 1.07 -22.41 -9.10
CA PRO A 188 0.68 -23.71 -8.55
C PRO A 188 -0.21 -23.59 -7.32
N LEU A 189 0.06 -22.64 -6.41
CA LEU A 189 -0.77 -22.41 -5.23
C LEU A 189 -2.19 -21.97 -5.61
N VAL A 190 -2.35 -21.05 -6.58
CA VAL A 190 -3.67 -20.63 -7.07
C VAL A 190 -4.42 -21.80 -7.72
N LEU A 191 -3.74 -22.57 -8.56
CA LEU A 191 -4.33 -23.71 -9.26
C LEU A 191 -4.73 -24.84 -8.30
N ALA A 192 -3.99 -25.04 -7.20
CA ALA A 192 -4.30 -26.05 -6.21
C ALA A 192 -5.44 -25.64 -5.27
N PHE A 193 -5.39 -24.42 -4.74
CA PHE A 193 -6.16 -24.04 -3.56
C PHE A 193 -7.20 -22.94 -3.78
N VAL A 194 -7.08 -22.09 -4.81
CA VAL A 194 -8.10 -21.07 -5.11
C VAL A 194 -9.18 -21.68 -6.01
N ARG A 195 -10.21 -22.22 -5.39
CA ARG A 195 -11.37 -22.80 -6.07
C ARG A 195 -12.63 -22.05 -5.68
N MET A 196 -13.40 -21.60 -6.66
CA MET A 196 -14.68 -20.93 -6.40
C MET A 196 -15.80 -21.96 -6.29
N PRO A 197 -16.79 -21.77 -5.39
CA PRO A 197 -17.99 -22.61 -5.37
C PRO A 197 -18.73 -22.54 -6.71
N PRO A 198 -19.43 -23.61 -7.14
CA PRO A 198 -20.13 -23.65 -8.44
C PRO A 198 -21.11 -22.49 -8.65
N ALA A 199 -21.82 -22.09 -7.59
CA ALA A 199 -22.75 -20.95 -7.63
C ALA A 199 -22.07 -19.58 -7.89
N HIS A 200 -20.75 -19.48 -7.73
CA HIS A 200 -19.94 -18.27 -7.91
C HIS A 200 -18.82 -18.46 -8.95
N ALA A 201 -18.69 -19.68 -9.50
CA ALA A 201 -17.63 -20.02 -10.44
C ALA A 201 -17.84 -19.39 -11.81
N ASP A 202 -19.09 -19.30 -12.22
CA ASP A 202 -19.49 -18.60 -13.43
C ASP A 202 -20.02 -17.23 -13.01
N GLY A 203 -19.16 -16.22 -13.09
CA GLY A 203 -19.65 -14.84 -13.07
C GLY A 203 -20.79 -14.72 -14.08
N VAL A 204 -21.88 -14.05 -13.73
CA VAL A 204 -22.96 -13.76 -14.70
C VAL A 204 -22.26 -13.09 -15.87
N LYS A 205 -22.09 -13.83 -16.97
CA LYS A 205 -21.47 -13.31 -18.18
C LYS A 205 -22.35 -12.16 -18.64
N PRO A 206 -21.88 -10.91 -18.62
CA PRO A 206 -22.64 -9.83 -19.20
C PRO A 206 -22.87 -10.20 -20.66
N SER A 207 -24.10 -10.09 -21.13
CA SER A 207 -24.48 -10.46 -22.50
C SER A 207 -23.85 -9.52 -23.53
N SER A 208 -23.38 -8.32 -23.07
CA SER A 208 -22.73 -7.33 -23.91
C SER A 208 -21.74 -6.46 -23.10
N PHE A 209 -20.80 -5.84 -23.82
CA PHE A 209 -19.89 -4.83 -23.26
C PHE A 209 -20.64 -3.66 -22.64
N GLY A 210 -21.78 -3.24 -23.25
CA GLY A 210 -22.66 -2.19 -22.74
C GLY A 210 -23.24 -2.53 -21.35
N GLU A 211 -23.67 -3.76 -21.12
CA GLU A 211 -24.18 -4.21 -19.83
C GLU A 211 -23.08 -4.22 -18.74
N ALA A 212 -21.86 -4.65 -19.12
CA ALA A 212 -20.72 -4.59 -18.20
C ALA A 212 -20.39 -3.14 -17.79
N MET A 213 -20.39 -2.21 -18.74
CA MET A 213 -20.15 -0.79 -18.47
C MET A 213 -21.28 -0.16 -17.65
N ALA A 214 -22.54 -0.51 -17.91
CA ALA A 214 -23.68 -0.03 -17.13
C ALA A 214 -23.60 -0.50 -15.67
N ARG A 215 -23.16 -1.73 -15.41
CA ARG A 215 -22.91 -2.22 -14.05
C ARG A 215 -21.81 -1.43 -13.34
N VAL A 216 -20.67 -1.21 -14.01
CA VAL A 216 -19.58 -0.38 -13.45
C VAL A 216 -20.08 1.02 -13.11
N GLY A 217 -20.85 1.64 -14.03
CA GLY A 217 -21.46 2.96 -13.80
C GLY A 217 -22.41 2.98 -12.61
N GLY A 218 -23.24 1.94 -12.45
CA GLY A 218 -24.16 1.78 -11.31
C GLY A 218 -23.42 1.64 -9.98
N ILE A 219 -22.34 0.85 -9.96
CA ILE A 219 -21.47 0.66 -8.79
C ILE A 219 -20.84 1.98 -8.35
N VAL A 220 -20.27 2.72 -9.30
CA VAL A 220 -19.63 4.01 -9.02
C VAL A 220 -20.65 5.03 -8.52
N ARG A 221 -21.81 5.13 -9.20
CA ARG A 221 -22.89 6.04 -8.80
C ARG A 221 -23.39 5.74 -7.37
N GLY A 222 -23.60 4.45 -7.03
CA GLY A 222 -24.01 4.05 -5.68
C GLY A 222 -22.95 4.38 -4.61
N ALA A 223 -21.68 4.15 -4.92
CA ALA A 223 -20.57 4.48 -4.04
C ALA A 223 -20.44 5.99 -3.77
N LEU A 224 -20.67 6.84 -4.80
CA LEU A 224 -20.59 8.30 -4.66
C LEU A 224 -21.63 8.89 -3.70
N HIS A 225 -22.73 8.17 -3.41
CA HIS A 225 -23.73 8.57 -2.42
C HIS A 225 -23.41 8.11 -0.98
N THR A 226 -22.24 7.50 -0.76
CA THR A 226 -21.82 7.10 0.58
C THR A 226 -21.58 8.33 1.47
N ARG A 227 -22.07 8.25 2.69
CA ARG A 227 -21.91 9.34 3.68
C ARG A 227 -20.42 9.61 3.93
N HIS A 228 -20.06 10.90 3.93
CA HIS A 228 -18.69 11.38 4.15
C HIS A 228 -17.62 10.79 3.20
N LEU A 229 -18.03 10.23 2.04
CA LEU A 229 -17.08 9.59 1.10
C LEU A 229 -15.86 10.46 0.80
N PHE A 230 -16.05 11.76 0.55
CA PHE A 230 -14.95 12.69 0.27
C PHE A 230 -13.95 12.76 1.43
N LEU A 231 -14.42 12.92 2.69
CA LEU A 231 -13.54 12.98 3.85
C LEU A 231 -12.79 11.67 4.08
N ILE A 232 -13.49 10.54 3.90
CA ILE A 232 -12.89 9.21 4.05
C ILE A 232 -11.86 8.98 2.94
N THR A 233 -12.14 9.39 1.70
CA THR A 233 -11.20 9.29 0.58
C THR A 233 -9.98 10.17 0.80
N LEU A 234 -10.15 11.41 1.27
CA LEU A 234 -9.04 12.31 1.59
C LEU A 234 -8.17 11.75 2.73
N LEU A 235 -8.80 11.26 3.78
CA LEU A 235 -8.11 10.58 4.90
C LEU A 235 -7.32 9.38 4.41
N THR A 236 -7.93 8.52 3.59
CA THR A 236 -7.29 7.32 3.02
C THR A 236 -6.12 7.71 2.12
N SER A 237 -6.31 8.73 1.26
CA SER A 237 -5.24 9.24 0.40
C SER A 237 -4.04 9.73 1.21
N ALA A 238 -4.28 10.48 2.28
CA ALA A 238 -3.22 10.98 3.15
C ALA A 238 -2.51 9.87 3.94
N ALA A 239 -3.27 8.89 4.44
CA ALA A 239 -2.72 7.73 5.13
C ALA A 239 -1.87 6.86 4.20
N LEU A 240 -2.32 6.61 2.97
CA LEU A 240 -1.57 5.87 1.95
C LEU A 240 -0.36 6.67 1.43
N ALA A 241 -0.47 8.00 1.32
CA ALA A 241 0.64 8.87 0.95
C ALA A 241 1.81 8.76 1.96
N TYR A 242 1.51 8.70 3.25
CA TYR A 242 2.52 8.39 4.26
C TYR A 242 3.17 7.03 4.00
N LEU A 243 2.37 5.98 3.84
CA LEU A 243 2.87 4.62 3.63
C LEU A 243 3.82 4.55 2.43
N TRP A 244 3.37 5.02 1.28
CA TRP A 244 4.14 4.91 0.03
C TRP A 244 5.33 5.86 -0.02
N GLY A 245 5.18 7.07 0.53
CA GLY A 245 6.29 8.01 0.66
C GLY A 245 7.38 7.48 1.58
N SER A 246 7.01 7.06 2.78
CA SER A 246 7.97 6.52 3.75
C SER A 246 8.62 5.23 3.26
N SER A 247 7.83 4.26 2.79
CA SER A 247 8.36 2.96 2.34
C SER A 247 9.31 3.10 1.15
N ASN A 248 9.04 4.04 0.22
CA ASN A 248 9.91 4.24 -0.94
C ASN A 248 11.26 4.89 -0.58
N TRP A 249 11.24 5.88 0.31
CA TRP A 249 12.43 6.67 0.62
C TRP A 249 13.18 6.22 1.88
N LEU A 250 12.61 5.30 2.68
CA LEU A 250 13.25 4.80 3.90
C LEU A 250 14.63 4.18 3.66
N PRO A 251 14.83 3.27 2.66
CA PRO A 251 16.15 2.71 2.40
C PRO A 251 17.20 3.77 2.06
N THR A 252 16.84 4.71 1.18
CA THR A 252 17.74 5.78 0.76
C THR A 252 18.06 6.71 1.93
N TYR A 253 17.07 7.06 2.76
CA TYR A 253 17.28 7.84 3.98
C TYR A 253 18.26 7.17 4.96
N LEU A 254 18.07 5.89 5.24
CA LEU A 254 18.95 5.14 6.14
C LEU A 254 20.38 5.09 5.60
N ARG A 255 20.53 4.87 4.30
CA ARG A 255 21.84 4.75 3.66
C ARG A 255 22.55 6.10 3.51
N GLU A 256 21.90 7.10 2.94
CA GLU A 256 22.54 8.36 2.55
C GLU A 256 22.51 9.44 3.64
N ALA A 257 21.40 9.56 4.38
CA ALA A 257 21.27 10.57 5.42
C ALA A 257 21.75 10.07 6.79
N ARG A 258 21.77 8.75 7.03
CA ARG A 258 22.14 8.14 8.30
C ARG A 258 23.42 7.30 8.25
N GLY A 259 23.97 7.03 7.06
CA GLY A 259 25.26 6.37 6.86
C GLY A 259 25.28 4.86 7.11
N PHE A 260 24.12 4.19 7.17
CA PHE A 260 24.07 2.75 7.36
C PHE A 260 24.59 1.99 6.14
N SER A 261 25.26 0.85 6.37
CA SER A 261 25.64 -0.08 5.33
C SER A 261 24.40 -0.68 4.64
N LEU A 262 24.56 -1.22 3.44
CA LEU A 262 23.45 -1.87 2.70
C LEU A 262 22.83 -3.01 3.51
N ARG A 263 23.64 -3.77 4.23
CA ARG A 263 23.18 -4.87 5.10
C ARG A 263 22.35 -4.36 6.28
N GLU A 264 22.86 -3.35 6.98
CA GLU A 264 22.15 -2.73 8.11
C GLU A 264 20.85 -2.08 7.66
N MET A 265 20.88 -1.34 6.54
CA MET A 265 19.70 -0.73 5.94
C MET A 265 18.60 -1.77 5.66
N GLY A 266 18.95 -2.94 5.10
CA GLY A 266 17.98 -3.99 4.81
C GLY A 266 17.22 -4.45 6.07
N TRP A 267 17.91 -4.63 7.19
CA TRP A 267 17.30 -5.01 8.46
C TRP A 267 16.56 -3.85 9.13
N LEU A 268 17.16 -2.68 9.21
CA LEU A 268 16.55 -1.52 9.85
C LEU A 268 15.29 -1.05 9.12
N ALA A 269 15.26 -1.13 7.78
CA ALA A 269 14.07 -0.78 7.00
C ALA A 269 12.92 -1.78 7.19
N SER A 270 13.20 -3.02 7.62
CA SER A 270 12.17 -4.02 7.90
C SER A 270 11.47 -3.82 9.25
N LEU A 271 12.16 -3.29 10.26
CA LEU A 271 11.63 -3.15 11.62
C LEU A 271 10.33 -2.35 11.69
N PRO A 272 10.18 -1.18 11.02
CA PRO A 272 8.92 -0.45 10.97
C PRO A 272 7.74 -1.29 10.47
N GLN A 273 7.99 -2.22 9.55
CA GLN A 273 6.94 -3.07 8.97
C GLN A 273 6.48 -4.17 9.95
N TYR A 274 7.40 -4.76 10.71
CA TYR A 274 7.02 -5.67 11.81
C TYR A 274 6.20 -4.95 12.87
N ALA A 275 6.57 -3.72 13.22
CA ALA A 275 5.80 -2.89 14.13
C ALA A 275 4.39 -2.60 13.58
N THR A 276 4.27 -2.36 12.27
CA THR A 276 2.98 -2.19 11.59
C THR A 276 2.10 -3.44 11.72
N VAL A 277 2.64 -4.64 11.46
CA VAL A 277 1.88 -5.90 11.57
C VAL A 277 1.30 -6.07 12.97
N LEU A 278 2.13 -5.84 14.01
CA LEU A 278 1.68 -5.88 15.40
C LEU A 278 0.60 -4.83 15.68
N ALA A 279 0.82 -3.61 15.21
CA ALA A 279 -0.09 -2.49 15.45
C ALA A 279 -1.44 -2.64 14.74
N VAL A 280 -1.49 -3.24 13.55
CA VAL A 280 -2.74 -3.58 12.85
C VAL A 280 -3.60 -4.50 13.69
N PHE A 281 -2.99 -5.52 14.32
CA PHE A 281 -3.70 -6.42 15.22
C PHE A 281 -4.23 -5.66 16.45
N VAL A 282 -3.39 -4.85 17.10
CA VAL A 282 -3.79 -4.02 18.25
C VAL A 282 -4.89 -3.02 17.86
N GLY A 283 -4.77 -2.38 16.70
CA GLY A 283 -5.76 -1.45 16.16
C GLY A 283 -7.12 -2.11 15.94
N GLY A 284 -7.15 -3.33 15.40
CA GLY A 284 -8.39 -4.12 15.26
C GLY A 284 -9.08 -4.38 16.59
N VAL A 285 -8.32 -4.83 17.61
CA VAL A 285 -8.84 -5.03 18.96
C VAL A 285 -9.33 -3.72 19.58
N LEU A 286 -8.62 -2.61 19.34
CA LEU A 286 -8.99 -1.30 19.85
C LEU A 286 -10.32 -0.83 19.25
N ILE A 287 -10.53 -0.99 17.93
CA ILE A 287 -11.78 -0.64 17.24
C ILE A 287 -12.97 -1.39 17.86
N ASP A 288 -12.82 -2.71 18.09
CA ASP A 288 -13.86 -3.54 18.67
C ASP A 288 -14.23 -3.10 20.11
N LYS A 289 -13.23 -2.62 20.89
CA LYS A 289 -13.44 -2.17 22.27
C LYS A 289 -14.00 -0.75 22.39
N VAL A 290 -13.56 0.17 21.53
CA VAL A 290 -13.89 1.61 21.66
C VAL A 290 -15.28 1.93 21.12
N GLY A 291 -15.81 1.07 20.26
CA GLY A 291 -17.08 1.29 19.57
C GLY A 291 -16.94 2.25 18.37
N ARG A 292 -17.87 2.12 17.44
CA ARG A 292 -17.81 2.77 16.11
C ARG A 292 -17.80 4.30 16.17
N GLU A 293 -18.50 4.89 17.12
CA GLU A 293 -18.61 6.35 17.29
C GLU A 293 -17.26 7.01 17.69
N ARG A 294 -16.38 6.21 18.30
CA ARG A 294 -15.08 6.68 18.78
C ARG A 294 -13.92 6.36 17.83
N VAL A 295 -14.17 5.70 16.69
CA VAL A 295 -13.14 5.42 15.68
C VAL A 295 -12.42 6.69 15.19
N PRO A 296 -13.07 7.86 15.03
CA PRO A 296 -12.36 9.09 14.68
C PRO A 296 -11.21 9.46 15.63
N PHE A 297 -11.31 9.14 16.92
CA PHE A 297 -10.23 9.39 17.89
C PHE A 297 -9.01 8.50 17.65
N ILE A 298 -9.20 7.30 17.07
CA ILE A 298 -8.07 6.43 16.67
C ILE A 298 -7.28 7.13 15.56
N PHE A 299 -7.95 7.71 14.56
CA PHE A 299 -7.26 8.49 13.51
C PHE A 299 -6.50 9.68 14.08
N MET A 300 -7.12 10.46 14.99
CA MET A 300 -6.50 11.62 15.61
C MET A 300 -5.28 11.24 16.45
N GLY A 301 -5.43 10.25 17.35
CA GLY A 301 -4.34 9.82 18.23
C GLY A 301 -3.19 9.16 17.47
N ALA A 302 -3.52 8.27 16.52
CA ALA A 302 -2.51 7.58 15.74
C ALA A 302 -1.76 8.55 14.79
N SER A 303 -2.46 9.43 14.08
CA SER A 303 -1.82 10.41 13.20
C SER A 303 -0.93 11.40 13.96
N ALA A 304 -1.35 11.86 15.14
CA ALA A 304 -0.51 12.65 16.02
C ALA A 304 0.76 11.89 16.47
N GLY A 305 0.61 10.61 16.82
CA GLY A 305 1.73 9.72 17.14
C GLY A 305 2.70 9.54 15.97
N VAL A 306 2.20 9.33 14.75
CA VAL A 306 3.04 9.29 13.53
C VAL A 306 3.79 10.60 13.34
N ALA A 307 3.08 11.74 13.35
CA ALA A 307 3.68 13.05 13.11
C ALA A 307 4.79 13.37 14.12
N LEU A 308 4.54 13.12 15.42
CA LEU A 308 5.52 13.30 16.47
C LEU A 308 6.74 12.39 16.30
N SER A 309 6.51 11.11 16.02
CA SER A 309 7.60 10.14 15.83
C SER A 309 8.46 10.48 14.61
N VAL A 310 7.86 10.92 13.49
CA VAL A 310 8.62 11.39 12.32
C VAL A 310 9.39 12.66 12.65
N LEU A 311 8.78 13.62 13.36
CA LEU A 311 9.46 14.83 13.82
C LEU A 311 10.67 14.52 14.71
N MET A 312 10.54 13.56 15.61
CA MET A 312 11.66 13.10 16.43
C MET A 312 12.73 12.41 15.59
N ALA A 313 12.34 11.58 14.60
CA ALA A 313 13.28 10.88 13.74
C ALA A 313 14.17 11.84 12.93
N ILE A 314 13.59 12.88 12.35
CA ILE A 314 14.35 13.85 11.54
C ILE A 314 15.29 14.72 12.40
N ASN A 315 14.93 15.00 13.64
CA ASN A 315 15.75 15.79 14.57
C ASN A 315 16.73 14.94 15.41
N ALA A 316 16.64 13.63 15.39
CA ALA A 316 17.53 12.74 16.14
C ALA A 316 18.97 12.84 15.61
N ARG A 317 19.94 13.03 16.52
CA ARG A 317 21.37 13.04 16.17
C ARG A 317 21.92 11.64 15.96
N ASP A 318 21.51 10.71 16.82
CA ASP A 318 21.90 9.30 16.70
C ASP A 318 21.12 8.59 15.61
N PRO A 319 21.79 7.89 14.66
CA PRO A 319 21.13 7.16 13.59
C PRO A 319 20.17 6.08 14.07
N TYR A 320 20.53 5.34 15.12
CA TYR A 320 19.67 4.29 15.68
C TYR A 320 18.43 4.85 16.37
N ALA A 321 18.58 5.98 17.09
CA ALA A 321 17.42 6.68 17.65
C ALA A 321 16.46 7.14 16.55
N ALA A 322 16.97 7.65 15.43
CA ALA A 322 16.14 7.98 14.27
C ALA A 322 15.39 6.75 13.72
N ALA A 323 16.07 5.62 13.57
CA ALA A 323 15.45 4.37 13.13
C ALA A 323 14.35 3.90 14.11
N CYS A 324 14.60 3.94 15.42
CA CYS A 324 13.60 3.61 16.45
C CYS A 324 12.37 4.52 16.39
N CYS A 325 12.56 5.81 16.15
CA CYS A 325 11.45 6.76 15.98
C CYS A 325 10.62 6.41 14.72
N LEU A 326 11.24 5.96 13.62
CA LEU A 326 10.50 5.51 12.43
C LEU A 326 9.76 4.19 12.67
N VAL A 327 10.29 3.29 13.51
CA VAL A 327 9.55 2.10 13.98
C VAL A 327 8.30 2.52 14.75
N ALA A 328 8.41 3.48 15.67
CA ALA A 328 7.27 4.02 16.41
C ALA A 328 6.24 4.70 15.48
N ALA A 329 6.70 5.47 14.48
CA ALA A 329 5.83 6.09 13.50
C ALA A 329 4.98 5.05 12.75
N ASN A 330 5.59 3.96 12.30
CA ASN A 330 4.88 2.89 11.60
C ASN A 330 3.97 2.07 12.53
N PHE A 331 4.32 1.93 13.80
CA PHE A 331 3.40 1.37 14.79
C PHE A 331 2.12 2.21 14.90
N PHE A 332 2.23 3.52 15.09
CA PHE A 332 1.07 4.39 15.13
C PHE A 332 0.28 4.37 13.81
N TRP A 333 0.95 4.34 12.66
CA TRP A 333 0.28 4.20 11.37
C TRP A 333 -0.51 2.88 11.28
N GLY A 334 0.06 1.78 11.76
CA GLY A 334 -0.61 0.48 11.82
C GLY A 334 -1.88 0.49 12.65
N LEU A 335 -1.92 1.24 13.77
CA LEU A 335 -3.12 1.36 14.61
C LEU A 335 -4.33 1.94 13.85
N GLN A 336 -4.10 2.92 12.97
CA GLN A 336 -5.20 3.56 12.22
C GLN A 336 -5.61 2.77 10.96
N SER A 337 -4.74 1.90 10.44
CA SER A 337 -4.98 1.19 9.18
C SER A 337 -6.31 0.41 9.15
N PRO A 338 -6.68 -0.43 10.13
CA PRO A 338 -7.95 -1.16 10.13
C PRO A 338 -9.17 -0.25 10.39
N ALA A 339 -8.97 0.97 10.88
CA ALA A 339 -10.05 1.93 11.08
C ALA A 339 -10.61 2.49 9.76
N ILE A 340 -9.81 2.51 8.69
CA ILE A 340 -10.25 2.98 7.36
C ILE A 340 -11.42 2.14 6.83
N PRO A 341 -11.29 0.81 6.61
CA PRO A 341 -12.39 -0.03 6.15
C PRO A 341 -13.57 -0.03 7.14
N SER A 342 -13.31 0.00 8.45
CA SER A 342 -14.35 0.08 9.46
C SER A 342 -15.20 1.35 9.31
N THR A 343 -14.58 2.50 9.04
CA THR A 343 -15.29 3.77 8.82
C THR A 343 -16.12 3.74 7.54
N VAL A 344 -15.58 3.17 6.45
CA VAL A 344 -16.35 3.00 5.20
C VAL A 344 -17.57 2.11 5.44
N GLN A 345 -17.42 0.99 6.13
CA GLN A 345 -18.52 0.08 6.47
C GLN A 345 -19.59 0.77 7.32
N TYR A 346 -19.20 1.63 8.27
CA TYR A 346 -20.13 2.39 9.09
C TYR A 346 -20.90 3.46 8.30
N CYS A 347 -20.25 4.12 7.35
CA CYS A 347 -20.84 5.22 6.58
C CYS A 347 -21.62 4.77 5.35
N SER A 348 -21.44 3.52 4.87
CA SER A 348 -22.06 3.00 3.64
C SER A 348 -23.25 2.09 3.93
N ARG A 349 -24.19 2.01 2.99
CA ARG A 349 -25.25 0.99 3.03
C ARG A 349 -24.64 -0.38 2.70
N PRO A 350 -25.16 -1.49 3.28
CA PRO A 350 -24.59 -2.83 3.09
C PRO A 350 -24.34 -3.20 1.62
N GLU A 351 -25.27 -2.87 0.75
CA GLU A 351 -25.22 -3.13 -0.70
C GLU A 351 -24.13 -2.36 -1.45
N HIS A 352 -23.66 -1.20 -0.91
CA HIS A 352 -22.68 -0.33 -1.54
C HIS A 352 -21.31 -0.32 -0.84
N THR A 353 -21.17 -1.02 0.29
CA THR A 353 -19.95 -0.97 1.12
C THR A 353 -18.69 -1.37 0.35
N ALA A 354 -18.73 -2.49 -0.39
CA ALA A 354 -17.60 -2.95 -1.17
C ALA A 354 -17.18 -1.93 -2.25
N SER A 355 -18.19 -1.34 -2.91
CA SER A 355 -17.97 -0.34 -3.96
C SER A 355 -17.45 0.98 -3.41
N ALA A 356 -17.99 1.43 -2.27
CA ALA A 356 -17.50 2.62 -1.58
C ALA A 356 -16.04 2.45 -1.12
N PHE A 357 -15.69 1.27 -0.61
CA PHE A 357 -14.30 0.96 -0.25
C PHE A 357 -13.39 0.91 -1.49
N GLY A 358 -13.85 0.30 -2.59
CA GLY A 358 -13.14 0.25 -3.86
C GLY A 358 -12.82 1.64 -4.42
N VAL A 359 -13.81 2.55 -4.43
CA VAL A 359 -13.62 3.95 -4.84
C VAL A 359 -12.64 4.67 -3.91
N THR A 360 -12.82 4.54 -2.60
CA THR A 360 -11.96 5.18 -1.59
C THR A 360 -10.51 4.72 -1.69
N ASN A 361 -10.29 3.41 -1.77
CA ASN A 361 -8.95 2.84 -1.87
C ASN A 361 -8.31 3.08 -3.24
N GLY A 362 -9.07 2.97 -4.33
CA GLY A 362 -8.58 3.22 -5.69
C GLY A 362 -8.18 4.69 -5.88
N ALA A 363 -9.06 5.63 -5.55
CA ALA A 363 -8.76 7.06 -5.60
C ALA A 363 -7.64 7.43 -4.62
N GLY A 364 -7.66 6.85 -3.41
CA GLY A 364 -6.62 7.05 -2.42
C GLY A 364 -5.25 6.59 -2.91
N SER A 365 -5.18 5.43 -3.55
CA SER A 365 -3.94 4.89 -4.12
C SER A 365 -3.42 5.73 -5.29
N LEU A 366 -4.30 6.25 -6.15
CA LEU A 366 -3.90 7.15 -7.23
C LEU A 366 -3.28 8.43 -6.69
N VAL A 367 -3.92 9.10 -5.73
CA VAL A 367 -3.39 10.32 -5.11
C VAL A 367 -2.09 10.04 -4.37
N ALA A 368 -2.05 8.99 -3.55
CA ALA A 368 -0.88 8.60 -2.78
C ALA A 368 0.30 8.16 -3.65
N GLY A 369 0.01 7.65 -4.85
CA GLY A 369 1.02 7.22 -5.82
C GLY A 369 1.94 8.35 -6.30
N PHE A 370 1.53 9.60 -6.20
CA PHE A 370 2.38 10.75 -6.49
C PHE A 370 3.35 11.11 -5.36
N MET A 371 3.15 10.58 -4.15
CA MET A 371 3.98 10.95 -2.99
C MET A 371 5.46 10.62 -3.17
N PRO A 372 5.87 9.47 -3.74
CA PRO A 372 7.28 9.18 -3.99
C PRO A 372 7.97 10.23 -4.89
N VAL A 373 7.31 10.66 -5.97
CA VAL A 373 7.88 11.68 -6.88
C VAL A 373 7.86 13.07 -6.26
N LEU A 374 6.83 13.42 -5.51
CA LEU A 374 6.76 14.70 -4.79
C LEU A 374 7.87 14.80 -3.75
N MET A 375 8.06 13.75 -2.94
CA MET A 375 9.18 13.70 -1.99
C MET A 375 10.52 13.78 -2.71
N GLY A 376 10.68 13.05 -3.81
CA GLY A 376 11.91 13.11 -4.62
C GLY A 376 12.23 14.52 -5.11
N GLY A 377 11.22 15.25 -5.59
CA GLY A 377 11.36 16.65 -6.02
C GLY A 377 11.79 17.58 -4.88
N VAL A 378 11.15 17.45 -3.72
CA VAL A 378 11.50 18.26 -2.53
C VAL A 378 12.90 17.92 -2.03
N ILE A 379 13.26 16.64 -1.93
CA ILE A 379 14.60 16.21 -1.53
C ILE A 379 15.65 16.81 -2.47
N ALA A 380 15.45 16.71 -3.80
CA ALA A 380 16.36 17.26 -4.78
C ALA A 380 16.50 18.80 -4.68
N ALA A 381 15.39 19.52 -4.63
CA ALA A 381 15.38 20.99 -4.56
C ALA A 381 16.12 21.51 -3.34
N VAL A 382 15.87 20.93 -2.16
CA VAL A 382 16.52 21.37 -0.92
C VAL A 382 18.00 20.96 -0.88
N SER A 383 18.33 19.74 -1.35
CA SER A 383 19.73 19.28 -1.42
C SER A 383 20.58 20.16 -2.35
N HIS A 384 20.06 20.56 -3.51
CA HIS A 384 20.75 21.44 -4.43
C HIS A 384 20.89 22.87 -3.86
N GLY A 385 19.84 23.41 -3.24
CA GLY A 385 19.89 24.72 -2.59
C GLY A 385 20.92 24.77 -1.46
N SER A 386 21.00 23.72 -0.65
CA SER A 386 21.97 23.62 0.44
C SER A 386 23.40 23.42 -0.05
N ALA A 387 23.61 22.70 -1.15
CA ALA A 387 24.93 22.52 -1.77
C ALA A 387 25.44 23.80 -2.45
N ALA A 388 24.56 24.61 -3.04
CA ALA A 388 24.91 25.88 -3.68
C ALA A 388 25.31 26.98 -2.65
N SER A 389 24.85 26.88 -1.41
CA SER A 389 25.15 27.84 -0.34
C SER A 389 26.38 27.49 0.50
N ALA A 390 27.01 26.33 0.28
CA ALA A 390 28.12 25.82 1.08
C ALA A 390 29.41 25.69 0.22
N SER A 391 30.58 26.05 0.78
CA SER A 391 31.87 25.85 0.12
C SER A 391 32.24 24.36 0.01
N ALA A 392 32.78 23.96 -1.15
CA ALA A 392 32.98 22.58 -1.55
C ALA A 392 33.80 21.70 -0.57
N GLY A 393 33.19 20.57 -0.14
CA GLY A 393 33.83 19.50 0.63
C GLY A 393 32.88 18.30 0.81
N SER A 394 33.41 17.08 1.03
CA SER A 394 32.61 15.86 1.17
C SER A 394 31.60 15.90 2.34
N ALA A 395 31.92 16.61 3.42
CA ALA A 395 31.03 16.83 4.55
C ALA A 395 29.81 17.71 4.17
N VAL A 396 29.94 18.58 3.19
CA VAL A 396 28.85 19.42 2.66
C VAL A 396 27.83 18.59 1.90
N SER A 397 28.27 17.57 1.16
CA SER A 397 27.38 16.68 0.38
C SER A 397 26.46 15.87 1.33
N SER A 398 26.99 15.34 2.44
CA SER A 398 26.18 14.59 3.41
C SER A 398 25.19 15.47 4.16
N ALA A 399 25.59 16.69 4.54
CA ALA A 399 24.71 17.65 5.20
C ALA A 399 23.58 18.14 4.26
N ALA A 400 23.89 18.39 3.00
CA ALA A 400 22.91 18.76 1.98
C ALA A 400 21.91 17.62 1.71
N SER A 401 22.38 16.38 1.66
CA SER A 401 21.49 15.22 1.55
C SER A 401 20.58 15.09 2.78
N ALA A 402 21.12 15.24 3.98
CA ALA A 402 20.33 15.18 5.22
C ALA A 402 19.23 16.26 5.26
N SER A 403 19.54 17.50 4.84
CA SER A 403 18.53 18.59 4.79
C SER A 403 17.42 18.31 3.76
N GLY A 404 17.75 17.72 2.62
CA GLY A 404 16.78 17.28 1.62
C GLY A 404 15.82 16.23 2.18
N PHE A 405 16.35 15.21 2.86
CA PHE A 405 15.51 14.20 3.50
C PHE A 405 14.67 14.76 4.65
N PHE A 406 15.20 15.73 5.41
CA PHE A 406 14.40 16.43 6.42
C PHE A 406 13.15 17.06 5.79
N ALA A 407 13.30 17.79 4.70
CA ALA A 407 12.19 18.42 3.99
C ALA A 407 11.22 17.38 3.40
N GLY A 408 11.73 16.29 2.79
CA GLY A 408 10.92 15.19 2.27
C GLY A 408 10.08 14.51 3.35
N PHE A 409 10.66 14.24 4.51
CA PHE A 409 9.93 13.64 5.64
C PHE A 409 8.97 14.62 6.32
N ALA A 410 9.20 15.92 6.24
CA ALA A 410 8.24 16.94 6.70
C ALA A 410 6.93 16.89 5.91
N LEU A 411 6.95 16.52 4.61
CA LEU A 411 5.74 16.27 3.83
C LEU A 411 4.91 15.13 4.44
N LEU A 412 5.56 14.09 4.96
CA LEU A 412 4.86 12.97 5.61
C LEU A 412 4.13 13.42 6.88
N ILE A 413 4.70 14.37 7.63
CA ILE A 413 4.01 15.02 8.76
C ILE A 413 2.76 15.75 8.24
N GLY A 414 2.87 16.47 7.13
CA GLY A 414 1.74 17.14 6.47
C GLY A 414 0.59 16.18 6.15
N THR A 415 0.89 14.97 5.65
CA THR A 415 -0.16 13.97 5.40
C THR A 415 -0.89 13.56 6.68
N GLN A 416 -0.19 13.47 7.80
CA GLN A 416 -0.79 13.09 9.08
C GLN A 416 -1.61 14.22 9.70
N VAL A 417 -1.26 15.46 9.45
CA VAL A 417 -2.11 16.62 9.78
C VAL A 417 -3.44 16.54 9.04
N VAL A 418 -3.43 16.14 7.76
CA VAL A 418 -4.66 15.92 6.98
C VAL A 418 -5.48 14.77 7.57
N VAL A 419 -4.87 13.64 7.95
CA VAL A 419 -5.57 12.53 8.62
C VAL A 419 -6.21 12.99 9.91
N PHE A 420 -5.47 13.73 10.75
CA PHE A 420 -5.98 14.29 12.01
C PHE A 420 -7.20 15.19 11.77
N ALA A 421 -7.07 16.14 10.84
CA ALA A 421 -8.14 17.08 10.51
C ALA A 421 -9.40 16.37 9.98
N CYS A 422 -9.23 15.36 9.10
CA CYS A 422 -10.34 14.55 8.62
C CYS A 422 -11.01 13.76 9.75
N GLY A 423 -10.22 13.16 10.66
CA GLY A 423 -10.73 12.48 11.85
C GLY A 423 -11.57 13.42 12.74
N LEU A 424 -11.06 14.62 12.99
CA LEU A 424 -11.76 15.65 13.76
C LEU A 424 -13.07 16.08 13.08
N LEU A 425 -13.04 16.32 11.76
CA LEU A 425 -14.22 16.70 10.99
C LEU A 425 -15.28 15.58 10.95
N LEU A 426 -14.88 14.32 10.86
CA LEU A 426 -15.79 13.19 10.95
C LEU A 426 -16.50 13.18 12.30
N TRP A 427 -15.74 13.32 13.39
CA TRP A 427 -16.30 13.36 14.75
C TRP A 427 -17.25 14.54 14.96
N LEU A 428 -16.89 15.76 14.55
CA LEU A 428 -17.73 16.96 14.68
C LEU A 428 -19.04 16.82 13.89
N ARG A 429 -19.00 16.32 12.67
CA ARG A 429 -20.19 16.13 11.83
C ARG A 429 -21.13 15.04 12.37
N ASP A 430 -20.60 13.99 12.97
CA ASP A 430 -21.41 12.94 13.58
C ASP A 430 -22.09 13.44 14.86
N ARG A 431 -21.36 14.25 15.66
CA ARG A 431 -21.91 14.86 16.88
C ARG A 431 -23.03 15.89 16.58
N ALA A 432 -22.84 16.74 15.59
CA ALA A 432 -23.86 17.73 15.19
C ALA A 432 -25.18 17.05 14.82
N ARG A 433 -25.15 15.94 14.10
CA ARG A 433 -26.38 15.19 13.72
C ARG A 433 -27.02 14.44 14.88
N GLY A 434 -26.22 13.98 15.85
CA GLY A 434 -26.77 13.40 17.10
C GLY A 434 -27.58 14.42 17.90
N VAL A 435 -27.14 15.68 17.90
CA VAL A 435 -27.88 16.80 18.53
C VAL A 435 -29.17 17.11 17.78
N ASP A 436 -29.13 17.14 16.43
CA ASP A 436 -30.32 17.41 15.62
C ASP A 436 -31.37 16.30 15.75
N ALA A 437 -30.95 15.01 15.87
CA ALA A 437 -31.87 13.89 16.06
C ALA A 437 -32.54 13.93 17.44
N VAL A 438 -31.85 14.38 18.49
CA VAL A 438 -32.43 14.54 19.83
C VAL A 438 -33.37 15.74 19.91
N SER A 439 -33.02 16.86 19.26
CA SER A 439 -33.87 18.06 19.22
C SER A 439 -35.16 17.83 18.39
N GLY A 440 -35.07 17.07 17.29
CA GLY A 440 -36.22 16.71 16.46
C GLY A 440 -37.21 15.75 17.15
N SER A 441 -36.73 14.91 18.05
CA SER A 441 -37.58 13.98 18.83
C SER A 441 -38.29 14.63 20.04
N GLN A 442 -37.88 15.85 20.42
CA GLN A 442 -38.56 16.61 21.49
C GLN A 442 -39.65 17.58 20.98
N LEU A 443 -39.74 17.75 19.63
CA LEU A 443 -40.72 18.60 18.98
C LEU A 443 -41.85 17.83 18.24
N SER A 444 -41.82 16.51 18.27
CA SER A 444 -42.87 15.58 17.82
C SER A 444 -43.56 14.87 19.00
#